data_746d706dffcebffcb26d1e0ba9738952
#
_entry.id   746d706dffcebffcb26d1e0ba9738952
#
_cell.length_a   1.000
_cell.length_b   1.000
_cell.length_c   1.000
_cell.angle_alpha   90.00
_cell.angle_beta   90.00
_cell.angle_gamma   90.00
#
_symmetry.space_group_name_H-M   'P 1'
#
loop_
_entity.id
_entity.type
_entity.pdbx_description
1 polymer ?
#
loop_
_entity_poly.entity_id
_entity_poly.type
_entity_poly.pdbx_seq_one_letter_code
_entity_poly.pdbx_strand_id
1 'polypeptide(L)'
;MQHQGRHFLQIPGPSPVPDRVLRAMDMPVIDHRSAQFAELAKTVFQGCQKIFQTAGPVMIFPSSGTGAWEAAIVNTLSPGDKVLMVETGQFATLWRNMAVRWGIDVEFMPGDWRHGADPAAIEARLAQDSGRAIKAVMVVHNETSTGTTSRIAEIRAALDKTSHPALLLVDTISSLGSVDYRHDEWKVDVTVSCSQKGFMLPPGLGFNAISEKARAAAKTNKMPRSYWDWEEMLKPNANGFFPYTPATNLLYGLREAIAMLLEEGLENVFARHKRLAAAARTAVAHWGLEVLCQNPAEYSPVLTAVLMPPGHDADQFRKVVLERSNMSLGSGLGKVAGKVFRIGHLGECNELTLLGALSGVEMGLAAAGVPHRSGGVEAAIKSLEEQSVAISPSHLKIVKN
;
A
#
# COMPACT_ATOMS: atom_id res chain seq x y z
N MET A 1 1.84 12.20 -30.65
CA MET A 1 3.16 12.86 -30.58
C MET A 1 4.16 11.88 -29.98
N GLN A 2 5.37 11.76 -30.53
CA GLN A 2 6.47 11.07 -29.81
C GLN A 2 7.00 12.04 -28.75
N HIS A 3 6.81 11.70 -27.50
CA HIS A 3 7.41 12.47 -26.40
C HIS A 3 8.89 12.09 -26.25
N GLN A 4 9.72 13.10 -26.08
CA GLN A 4 11.12 12.91 -25.72
C GLN A 4 11.27 12.91 -24.19
N GLY A 5 12.26 12.18 -23.69
CA GLY A 5 12.53 12.07 -22.27
C GLY A 5 11.78 10.94 -21.56
N ARG A 6 12.03 10.83 -20.27
CA ARG A 6 11.47 9.77 -19.42
C ARG A 6 9.98 10.00 -19.17
N HIS A 7 9.17 8.95 -19.24
CA HIS A 7 7.78 8.99 -18.83
C HIS A 7 7.65 9.22 -17.31
N PHE A 8 6.79 10.16 -16.93
CA PHE A 8 6.47 10.40 -15.51
C PHE A 8 5.33 9.47 -15.07
N LEU A 9 5.68 8.44 -14.31
CA LEU A 9 4.72 7.48 -13.76
C LEU A 9 4.25 7.97 -12.37
N GLN A 10 3.24 8.84 -12.34
CA GLN A 10 2.76 9.48 -11.11
C GLN A 10 1.41 8.93 -10.66
N ILE A 11 1.19 7.64 -10.88
CA ILE A 11 0.03 6.89 -10.37
C ILE A 11 0.33 6.34 -8.96
N PRO A 12 -0.71 6.02 -8.15
CA PRO A 12 -0.51 5.40 -6.84
C PRO A 12 -0.12 3.90 -6.93
N GLY A 13 0.75 3.57 -7.85
CA GLY A 13 1.25 2.23 -8.13
C GLY A 13 0.61 1.56 -9.36
N PRO A 14 1.46 0.77 -10.10
CA PRO A 14 2.85 0.49 -9.77
C PRO A 14 3.67 1.76 -9.58
N SER A 15 4.56 1.76 -8.57
CA SER A 15 5.51 2.86 -8.36
C SER A 15 6.66 2.81 -9.37
N PRO A 16 7.35 3.93 -9.63
CA PRO A 16 8.63 3.89 -10.34
C PRO A 16 9.59 2.90 -9.68
N VAL A 17 10.38 2.20 -10.51
CA VAL A 17 11.39 1.25 -10.04
C VAL A 17 12.75 1.94 -10.07
N PRO A 18 13.49 2.01 -8.94
CA PRO A 18 14.82 2.61 -8.89
C PRO A 18 15.82 1.90 -9.81
N ASP A 19 16.75 2.65 -10.39
CA ASP A 19 17.81 2.09 -11.24
C ASP A 19 18.66 1.04 -10.49
N ARG A 20 18.87 1.18 -9.18
CA ARG A 20 19.55 0.17 -8.35
C ARG A 20 18.79 -1.16 -8.35
N VAL A 21 17.48 -1.12 -8.22
CA VAL A 21 16.63 -2.32 -8.24
C VAL A 21 16.61 -2.96 -9.63
N LEU A 22 16.48 -2.15 -10.69
CA LEU A 22 16.54 -2.65 -12.07
C LEU A 22 17.86 -3.37 -12.36
N ARG A 23 19.00 -2.77 -11.98
CA ARG A 23 20.32 -3.40 -12.13
C ARG A 23 20.47 -4.67 -11.29
N ALA A 24 19.91 -4.71 -10.09
CA ALA A 24 19.94 -5.90 -9.27
C ALA A 24 19.13 -7.06 -9.87
N MET A 25 18.09 -6.76 -10.66
CA MET A 25 17.28 -7.75 -11.36
C MET A 25 17.92 -8.26 -12.65
N ASP A 26 18.87 -7.51 -13.23
CA ASP A 26 19.59 -7.87 -14.46
C ASP A 26 20.72 -8.86 -14.14
N MET A 27 20.34 -10.02 -13.63
CA MET A 27 21.21 -11.12 -13.24
C MET A 27 20.81 -12.42 -13.94
N PRO A 28 21.77 -13.27 -14.28
CA PRO A 28 21.46 -14.62 -14.77
C PRO A 28 20.61 -15.39 -13.76
N VAL A 29 19.71 -16.20 -14.28
CA VAL A 29 18.93 -17.13 -13.44
C VAL A 29 19.89 -18.18 -12.84
N ILE A 30 19.74 -18.45 -11.54
CA ILE A 30 20.50 -19.48 -10.83
C ILE A 30 19.61 -20.67 -10.48
N ASP A 31 20.21 -21.80 -10.20
CA ASP A 31 19.48 -22.97 -9.68
C ASP A 31 18.82 -22.63 -8.34
N HIS A 32 17.49 -22.64 -8.32
CA HIS A 32 16.68 -22.33 -7.14
C HIS A 32 16.73 -23.41 -6.04
N ARG A 33 17.51 -24.49 -6.24
CA ARG A 33 17.85 -25.49 -5.23
C ARG A 33 19.29 -25.43 -4.75
N SER A 34 20.07 -24.45 -5.23
CA SER A 34 21.45 -24.27 -4.84
C SER A 34 21.61 -23.60 -3.47
N ALA A 35 22.78 -23.75 -2.85
CA ALA A 35 23.13 -23.04 -1.62
C ALA A 35 23.15 -21.52 -1.82
N GLN A 36 23.58 -21.05 -3.01
CA GLN A 36 23.56 -19.63 -3.35
C GLN A 36 22.13 -19.06 -3.34
N PHE A 37 21.16 -19.80 -3.89
CA PHE A 37 19.76 -19.38 -3.84
C PHE A 37 19.21 -19.38 -2.42
N ALA A 38 19.53 -20.40 -1.61
CA ALA A 38 19.09 -20.47 -0.23
C ALA A 38 19.56 -19.25 0.60
N GLU A 39 20.79 -18.78 0.37
CA GLU A 39 21.32 -17.58 1.01
C GLU A 39 20.56 -16.31 0.58
N LEU A 40 20.31 -16.15 -0.73
CA LEU A 40 19.49 -15.06 -1.26
C LEU A 40 18.11 -15.06 -0.59
N ALA A 41 17.42 -16.19 -0.59
CA ALA A 41 16.07 -16.30 -0.06
C ALA A 41 16.02 -16.01 1.47
N LYS A 42 16.96 -16.54 2.25
CA LYS A 42 17.07 -16.26 3.70
C LYS A 42 17.27 -14.76 3.95
N THR A 43 18.15 -14.10 3.19
CA THR A 43 18.38 -12.66 3.30
C THR A 43 17.09 -11.88 3.02
N VAL A 44 16.34 -12.29 1.99
CA VAL A 44 15.06 -11.67 1.61
C VAL A 44 14.00 -11.89 2.70
N PHE A 45 13.84 -13.09 3.24
CA PHE A 45 12.88 -13.37 4.31
C PHE A 45 13.16 -12.53 5.54
N GLN A 46 14.43 -12.49 6.00
CA GLN A 46 14.84 -11.67 7.15
C GLN A 46 14.64 -10.16 6.88
N GLY A 47 14.90 -9.72 5.67
CA GLY A 47 14.65 -8.35 5.26
C GLY A 47 13.16 -8.01 5.26
N CYS A 48 12.31 -8.88 4.72
CA CYS A 48 10.86 -8.71 4.77
C CYS A 48 10.35 -8.61 6.22
N GLN A 49 10.84 -9.44 7.14
CA GLN A 49 10.47 -9.35 8.55
C GLN A 49 10.72 -7.95 9.13
N LYS A 50 11.85 -7.33 8.78
CA LYS A 50 12.16 -5.95 9.22
C LYS A 50 11.19 -4.92 8.66
N ILE A 51 10.82 -5.04 7.36
CA ILE A 51 9.88 -4.10 6.72
C ILE A 51 8.47 -4.26 7.27
N PHE A 52 8.03 -5.49 7.53
CA PHE A 52 6.73 -5.77 8.16
C PHE A 52 6.72 -5.50 9.67
N GLN A 53 7.87 -5.28 10.27
CA GLN A 53 8.06 -5.15 11.71
C GLN A 53 7.46 -6.36 12.45
N THR A 54 7.93 -7.55 12.09
CA THR A 54 7.48 -8.83 12.66
C THR A 54 8.65 -9.79 12.92
N ALA A 55 8.56 -10.58 13.97
CA ALA A 55 9.41 -11.74 14.20
C ALA A 55 8.82 -13.01 13.56
N GLY A 56 7.55 -12.96 13.14
CA GLY A 56 6.84 -14.05 12.50
C GLY A 56 7.26 -14.28 11.04
N PRO A 57 6.79 -15.36 10.41
CA PRO A 57 7.13 -15.66 9.03
C PRO A 57 6.40 -14.73 8.05
N VAL A 58 7.08 -14.40 6.95
CA VAL A 58 6.52 -13.68 5.81
C VAL A 58 6.53 -14.61 4.59
N MET A 59 5.34 -14.99 4.14
CA MET A 59 5.17 -15.79 2.91
C MET A 59 5.36 -14.89 1.69
N ILE A 60 6.10 -15.37 0.70
CA ILE A 60 6.34 -14.67 -0.57
C ILE A 60 5.83 -15.53 -1.71
N PHE A 61 4.89 -15.02 -2.49
CA PHE A 61 4.31 -15.72 -3.63
C PHE A 61 4.67 -15.02 -4.94
N PRO A 62 5.04 -15.75 -6.01
CA PRO A 62 4.96 -15.23 -7.37
C PRO A 62 3.51 -14.87 -7.71
N SER A 63 3.14 -13.59 -7.51
CA SER A 63 1.75 -13.16 -7.55
C SER A 63 1.63 -11.62 -7.53
N SER A 64 0.43 -11.14 -7.31
CA SER A 64 0.09 -9.74 -7.00
C SER A 64 -0.52 -9.64 -5.60
N GLY A 65 -0.80 -8.43 -5.14
CA GLY A 65 -1.56 -8.21 -3.90
C GLY A 65 -2.93 -8.89 -3.91
N THR A 66 -3.57 -8.99 -5.07
CA THR A 66 -4.84 -9.71 -5.23
C THR A 66 -4.72 -11.20 -4.89
N GLY A 67 -3.65 -11.87 -5.35
CA GLY A 67 -3.41 -13.26 -4.95
C GLY A 67 -3.03 -13.39 -3.48
N ALA A 68 -2.35 -12.40 -2.90
CA ALA A 68 -2.07 -12.38 -1.46
C ALA A 68 -3.34 -12.17 -0.61
N TRP A 69 -4.36 -11.45 -1.09
CA TRP A 69 -5.69 -11.41 -0.50
C TRP A 69 -6.34 -12.81 -0.46
N GLU A 70 -6.29 -13.50 -1.60
CA GLU A 70 -6.82 -14.87 -1.72
C GLU A 70 -6.10 -15.81 -0.77
N ALA A 71 -4.77 -15.77 -0.73
CA ALA A 71 -3.97 -16.56 0.19
C ALA A 71 -4.36 -16.32 1.66
N ALA A 72 -4.61 -15.07 2.07
CA ALA A 72 -5.07 -14.75 3.41
C ALA A 72 -6.43 -15.40 3.72
N ILE A 73 -7.40 -15.29 2.81
CA ILE A 73 -8.76 -15.86 2.97
C ILE A 73 -8.68 -17.39 3.08
N VAL A 74 -8.07 -18.05 2.09
CA VAL A 74 -8.10 -19.54 2.02
C VAL A 74 -7.28 -20.22 3.12
N ASN A 75 -6.38 -19.50 3.78
CA ASN A 75 -5.64 -20.03 4.93
C ASN A 75 -6.35 -19.78 6.27
N THR A 76 -7.18 -18.75 6.40
CA THR A 76 -7.72 -18.37 7.72
C THR A 76 -9.21 -18.61 7.90
N LEU A 77 -9.95 -18.77 6.82
CA LEU A 77 -11.41 -18.83 6.84
C LEU A 77 -11.94 -20.09 6.16
N SER A 78 -13.08 -20.59 6.64
CA SER A 78 -13.84 -21.70 6.06
C SER A 78 -15.08 -21.17 5.34
N PRO A 79 -15.62 -21.90 4.32
CA PRO A 79 -16.89 -21.52 3.72
C PRO A 79 -17.99 -21.38 4.77
N GLY A 80 -18.76 -20.30 4.70
CA GLY A 80 -19.80 -19.94 5.67
C GLY A 80 -19.31 -19.15 6.90
N ASP A 81 -18.00 -18.98 7.10
CA ASP A 81 -17.50 -18.10 8.16
C ASP A 81 -17.93 -16.67 7.94
N LYS A 82 -18.35 -16.00 9.03
CA LYS A 82 -18.73 -14.59 9.00
C LYS A 82 -17.51 -13.71 9.22
N VAL A 83 -17.38 -12.65 8.39
CA VAL A 83 -16.35 -11.61 8.55
C VAL A 83 -16.97 -10.23 8.55
N LEU A 84 -16.32 -9.29 9.25
CA LEU A 84 -16.67 -7.88 9.26
C LEU A 84 -15.70 -7.11 8.40
N MET A 85 -16.21 -6.32 7.46
CA MET A 85 -15.43 -5.41 6.62
C MET A 85 -16.07 -4.02 6.60
N VAL A 86 -15.25 -2.99 6.31
CA VAL A 86 -15.71 -1.60 6.18
C VAL A 86 -15.49 -1.11 4.74
N GLU A 87 -16.49 -0.47 4.16
CA GLU A 87 -16.46 0.09 2.82
C GLU A 87 -15.68 1.42 2.79
N THR A 88 -14.35 1.37 2.75
CA THR A 88 -13.49 2.56 2.67
C THR A 88 -13.21 3.00 1.24
N GLY A 89 -13.49 2.14 0.25
CA GLY A 89 -13.29 2.44 -1.17
C GLY A 89 -13.34 1.21 -2.07
N GLN A 90 -12.74 1.34 -3.25
CA GLN A 90 -12.77 0.31 -4.28
C GLN A 90 -12.02 -0.96 -3.88
N PHE A 91 -10.86 -0.83 -3.20
CA PHE A 91 -10.07 -2.01 -2.84
C PHE A 91 -10.71 -2.80 -1.70
N ALA A 92 -11.33 -2.15 -0.74
CA ALA A 92 -12.19 -2.81 0.25
C ALA A 92 -13.36 -3.57 -0.43
N THR A 93 -14.00 -2.94 -1.43
CA THR A 93 -15.08 -3.57 -2.22
C THR A 93 -14.59 -4.78 -3.01
N LEU A 94 -13.42 -4.70 -3.65
CA LEU A 94 -12.84 -5.81 -4.41
C LEU A 94 -12.46 -7.00 -3.51
N TRP A 95 -11.87 -6.72 -2.35
CA TRP A 95 -11.51 -7.77 -1.39
C TRP A 95 -12.76 -8.44 -0.81
N ARG A 96 -13.77 -7.64 -0.48
CA ARG A 96 -15.11 -8.16 -0.09
C ARG A 96 -15.70 -9.06 -1.17
N ASN A 97 -15.66 -8.66 -2.44
CA ASN A 97 -16.21 -9.44 -3.53
C ASN A 97 -15.45 -10.78 -3.72
N MET A 98 -14.14 -10.78 -3.50
CA MET A 98 -13.34 -12.00 -3.48
C MET A 98 -13.76 -12.92 -2.34
N ALA A 99 -13.89 -12.42 -1.11
CA ALA A 99 -14.33 -13.21 0.05
C ALA A 99 -15.70 -13.87 -0.21
N VAL A 100 -16.66 -13.14 -0.75
CA VAL A 100 -17.97 -13.68 -1.14
C VAL A 100 -17.86 -14.83 -2.16
N ARG A 101 -16.97 -14.72 -3.15
CA ARG A 101 -16.75 -15.80 -4.15
C ARG A 101 -16.17 -17.06 -3.52
N TRP A 102 -15.42 -16.94 -2.42
CA TRP A 102 -14.93 -18.05 -1.61
C TRP A 102 -15.95 -18.58 -0.60
N GLY A 103 -17.20 -18.12 -0.66
CA GLY A 103 -18.29 -18.59 0.20
C GLY A 103 -18.25 -18.01 1.61
N ILE A 104 -17.56 -16.90 1.83
CA ILE A 104 -17.51 -16.21 3.11
C ILE A 104 -18.76 -15.32 3.27
N ASP A 105 -19.40 -15.36 4.44
CA ASP A 105 -20.48 -14.45 4.83
C ASP A 105 -19.90 -13.09 5.24
N VAL A 106 -19.97 -12.12 4.34
CA VAL A 106 -19.37 -10.79 4.57
C VAL A 106 -20.39 -9.79 5.03
N GLU A 107 -20.26 -9.37 6.28
CA GLU A 107 -20.94 -8.18 6.80
C GLU A 107 -20.13 -6.94 6.39
N PHE A 108 -20.63 -6.19 5.40
CA PHE A 108 -19.95 -5.05 4.83
C PHE A 108 -20.59 -3.75 5.34
N MET A 109 -19.93 -3.11 6.32
CA MET A 109 -20.37 -1.84 6.90
C MET A 109 -20.25 -0.74 5.84
N PRO A 110 -21.34 0.02 5.56
CA PRO A 110 -21.31 1.05 4.54
C PRO A 110 -20.37 2.20 4.93
N GLY A 111 -19.73 2.81 3.92
CA GLY A 111 -18.88 3.99 4.04
C GLY A 111 -19.12 4.99 2.92
N ASP A 112 -18.68 6.22 3.14
CA ASP A 112 -18.88 7.35 2.22
C ASP A 112 -17.74 7.53 1.22
N TRP A 113 -16.69 6.72 1.31
CA TRP A 113 -15.46 6.82 0.51
C TRP A 113 -14.66 8.11 0.75
N ARG A 114 -14.88 8.77 1.88
CA ARG A 114 -14.19 10.00 2.31
C ARG A 114 -13.47 9.86 3.64
N HIS A 115 -13.69 8.73 4.33
CA HIS A 115 -13.09 8.41 5.63
C HIS A 115 -12.49 7.00 5.62
N GLY A 116 -11.52 6.77 6.52
CA GLY A 116 -11.01 5.44 6.84
C GLY A 116 -12.04 4.63 7.64
N ALA A 117 -11.69 3.39 7.98
CA ALA A 117 -12.53 2.55 8.83
C ALA A 117 -12.63 3.16 10.24
N ASP A 118 -13.86 3.37 10.74
CA ASP A 118 -14.11 3.92 12.07
C ASP A 118 -13.93 2.85 13.16
N PRO A 119 -12.92 2.98 14.05
CA PRO A 119 -12.69 2.04 15.13
C PRO A 119 -13.86 1.94 16.10
N ALA A 120 -14.58 3.05 16.37
CA ALA A 120 -15.72 3.06 17.28
C ALA A 120 -16.92 2.28 16.72
N ALA A 121 -17.17 2.38 15.42
CA ALA A 121 -18.21 1.61 14.76
C ALA A 121 -17.88 0.10 14.77
N ILE A 122 -16.60 -0.27 14.55
CA ILE A 122 -16.13 -1.65 14.64
C ILE A 122 -16.30 -2.17 16.07
N GLU A 123 -15.89 -1.40 17.11
CA GLU A 123 -16.07 -1.75 18.51
C GLU A 123 -17.53 -2.02 18.84
N ALA A 124 -18.42 -1.10 18.49
CA ALA A 124 -19.86 -1.22 18.75
C ALA A 124 -20.44 -2.48 18.09
N ARG A 125 -20.02 -2.78 16.86
CA ARG A 125 -20.49 -3.98 16.16
C ARG A 125 -19.98 -5.28 16.79
N LEU A 126 -18.71 -5.33 17.18
CA LEU A 126 -18.12 -6.50 17.85
C LEU A 126 -18.74 -6.73 19.25
N ALA A 127 -19.07 -5.67 19.99
CA ALA A 127 -19.75 -5.76 21.27
C ALA A 127 -21.16 -6.39 21.13
N GLN A 128 -21.83 -6.20 19.99
CA GLN A 128 -23.14 -6.80 19.69
C GLN A 128 -23.04 -8.27 19.27
N ASP A 129 -21.85 -8.76 18.87
CA ASP A 129 -21.63 -10.15 18.47
C ASP A 129 -21.41 -11.06 19.69
N SER A 130 -22.44 -11.21 20.52
CA SER A 130 -22.40 -12.03 21.74
C SER A 130 -22.09 -13.49 21.46
N GLY A 131 -22.51 -14.02 20.29
CA GLY A 131 -22.26 -15.37 19.83
C GLY A 131 -20.87 -15.60 19.27
N ARG A 132 -20.03 -14.55 19.17
CA ARG A 132 -18.68 -14.61 18.58
C ARG A 132 -18.68 -15.28 17.19
N ALA A 133 -19.68 -14.95 16.38
CA ALA A 133 -19.85 -15.49 15.03
C ALA A 133 -18.82 -14.90 14.03
N ILE A 134 -18.42 -13.63 14.24
CA ILE A 134 -17.42 -12.96 13.40
C ILE A 134 -16.05 -13.62 13.60
N LYS A 135 -15.48 -14.20 12.54
CA LYS A 135 -14.20 -14.91 12.56
C LYS A 135 -13.02 -13.99 12.25
N ALA A 136 -13.26 -12.95 11.45
CA ALA A 136 -12.22 -11.96 11.12
C ALA A 136 -12.81 -10.57 10.94
N VAL A 137 -12.00 -9.56 11.26
CA VAL A 137 -12.17 -8.17 10.84
C VAL A 137 -11.14 -7.92 9.74
N MET A 138 -11.59 -7.53 8.55
CA MET A 138 -10.74 -7.33 7.38
C MET A 138 -10.77 -5.84 7.01
N VAL A 139 -9.61 -5.19 7.04
CA VAL A 139 -9.48 -3.73 6.87
C VAL A 139 -8.40 -3.38 5.85
N VAL A 140 -8.69 -2.40 5.00
CA VAL A 140 -7.69 -1.75 4.14
C VAL A 140 -7.01 -0.64 4.94
N HIS A 141 -5.70 -0.74 5.16
CA HIS A 141 -4.92 0.26 5.88
C HIS A 141 -4.85 1.58 5.12
N ASN A 142 -4.44 1.53 3.85
CA ASN A 142 -4.42 2.70 2.97
C ASN A 142 -5.26 2.43 1.72
N GLU A 143 -6.41 3.03 1.63
CA GLU A 143 -7.32 2.84 0.50
C GLU A 143 -6.87 3.68 -0.70
N THR A 144 -6.31 3.00 -1.68
CA THR A 144 -5.66 3.65 -2.83
C THR A 144 -6.65 4.37 -3.74
N SER A 145 -7.93 4.01 -3.72
CA SER A 145 -8.95 4.66 -4.55
C SER A 145 -9.40 6.01 -4.02
N THR A 146 -9.30 6.22 -2.70
CA THR A 146 -9.83 7.40 -2.02
C THR A 146 -8.75 8.29 -1.39
N GLY A 147 -7.56 7.73 -1.13
CA GLY A 147 -6.51 8.44 -0.40
C GLY A 147 -6.80 8.55 1.11
N THR A 148 -7.55 7.60 1.66
CA THR A 148 -7.85 7.51 3.09
C THR A 148 -6.99 6.44 3.77
N THR A 149 -6.63 6.66 5.03
CA THR A 149 -5.86 5.70 5.85
C THR A 149 -6.69 5.31 7.07
N SER A 150 -6.82 4.01 7.33
CA SER A 150 -7.50 3.48 8.52
C SER A 150 -6.51 3.36 9.69
N ARG A 151 -6.96 3.66 10.90
CA ARG A 151 -6.14 3.68 12.12
C ARG A 151 -6.06 2.30 12.75
N ILE A 152 -5.14 1.44 12.24
CA ILE A 152 -5.08 0.02 12.58
C ILE A 152 -4.84 -0.24 14.07
N ALA A 153 -3.97 0.54 14.74
CA ALA A 153 -3.76 0.42 16.18
C ALA A 153 -5.04 0.63 17.00
N GLU A 154 -5.87 1.61 16.61
CA GLU A 154 -7.16 1.88 17.27
C GLU A 154 -8.17 0.76 16.96
N ILE A 155 -8.19 0.22 15.74
CA ILE A 155 -9.01 -0.94 15.39
C ILE A 155 -8.60 -2.15 16.23
N ARG A 156 -7.29 -2.39 16.42
CA ARG A 156 -6.83 -3.46 17.32
C ARG A 156 -7.30 -3.23 18.75
N ALA A 157 -7.20 -2.00 19.26
CA ALA A 157 -7.69 -1.65 20.58
C ALA A 157 -9.21 -1.91 20.73
N ALA A 158 -10.01 -1.68 19.70
CA ALA A 158 -11.44 -2.00 19.67
C ALA A 158 -11.72 -3.51 19.81
N LEU A 159 -10.93 -4.35 19.10
CA LEU A 159 -11.00 -5.80 19.27
C LEU A 159 -10.61 -6.23 20.69
N ASP A 160 -9.54 -5.67 21.23
CA ASP A 160 -9.05 -6.00 22.58
C ASP A 160 -10.05 -5.58 23.66
N LYS A 161 -10.64 -4.38 23.56
CA LYS A 161 -11.62 -3.85 24.49
C LYS A 161 -12.91 -4.72 24.56
N THR A 162 -13.33 -5.25 23.42
CA THR A 162 -14.47 -6.17 23.35
C THR A 162 -14.06 -7.62 23.68
N SER A 163 -12.80 -7.89 23.94
CA SER A 163 -12.24 -9.25 24.11
C SER A 163 -12.70 -10.19 22.99
N HIS A 164 -12.78 -9.68 21.75
CA HIS A 164 -13.30 -10.43 20.62
C HIS A 164 -12.24 -11.35 20.02
N PRO A 165 -12.53 -12.66 19.80
CA PRO A 165 -11.55 -13.63 19.30
C PRO A 165 -11.26 -13.52 17.80
N ALA A 166 -11.95 -12.68 17.05
CA ALA A 166 -11.75 -12.51 15.61
C ALA A 166 -10.29 -12.24 15.26
N LEU A 167 -9.88 -12.76 14.10
CA LEU A 167 -8.60 -12.38 13.49
C LEU A 167 -8.67 -10.93 12.97
N LEU A 168 -7.54 -10.23 12.98
CA LEU A 168 -7.40 -8.96 12.30
C LEU A 168 -6.55 -9.17 11.02
N LEU A 169 -7.18 -9.04 9.86
CA LEU A 169 -6.53 -9.13 8.55
C LEU A 169 -6.42 -7.72 7.96
N VAL A 170 -5.23 -7.31 7.59
CA VAL A 170 -4.98 -5.94 7.12
C VAL A 170 -4.34 -5.95 5.73
N ASP A 171 -4.97 -5.25 4.80
CA ASP A 171 -4.39 -4.93 3.50
C ASP A 171 -3.48 -3.71 3.63
N THR A 172 -2.19 -3.92 3.43
CA THR A 172 -1.16 -2.88 3.39
C THR A 172 -0.55 -2.73 2.00
N ILE A 173 -1.25 -3.18 0.96
CA ILE A 173 -0.73 -3.20 -0.41
C ILE A 173 -0.12 -1.86 -0.80
N SER A 174 -0.77 -0.73 -0.50
CA SER A 174 -0.26 0.59 -0.87
C SER A 174 0.40 1.36 0.27
N SER A 175 0.53 0.79 1.47
CA SER A 175 1.12 1.47 2.63
C SER A 175 2.45 0.88 3.10
N LEU A 176 2.63 -0.44 3.02
CA LEU A 176 3.83 -1.10 3.55
C LEU A 176 5.11 -0.57 2.88
N GLY A 177 6.14 -0.32 3.68
CA GLY A 177 7.40 0.26 3.21
C GLY A 177 7.33 1.75 2.87
N SER A 178 6.20 2.43 3.16
CA SER A 178 6.03 3.87 2.90
C SER A 178 5.26 4.59 4.01
N VAL A 179 4.43 3.88 4.76
CA VAL A 179 3.62 4.39 5.87
C VAL A 179 3.99 3.60 7.12
N ASP A 180 4.02 4.23 8.28
CA ASP A 180 4.24 3.52 9.55
C ASP A 180 3.21 2.40 9.72
N TYR A 181 3.72 1.18 9.85
CA TYR A 181 2.92 -0.02 10.00
C TYR A 181 3.69 -1.06 10.80
N ARG A 182 3.08 -1.61 11.87
CA ARG A 182 3.75 -2.42 12.89
C ARG A 182 2.96 -3.71 13.13
N HIS A 183 3.28 -4.76 12.37
CA HIS A 183 2.55 -6.02 12.42
C HIS A 183 2.42 -6.60 13.83
N ASP A 184 3.55 -6.81 14.52
CA ASP A 184 3.55 -7.45 15.84
C ASP A 184 3.03 -6.52 16.93
N GLU A 185 3.48 -5.25 16.96
CA GLU A 185 3.07 -4.27 17.97
C GLU A 185 1.56 -4.05 17.96
N TRP A 186 0.96 -3.98 16.76
CA TRP A 186 -0.49 -3.82 16.62
C TRP A 186 -1.23 -5.15 16.61
N LYS A 187 -0.56 -6.27 16.93
CA LYS A 187 -1.13 -7.62 17.00
C LYS A 187 -2.02 -7.94 15.80
N VAL A 188 -1.54 -7.62 14.61
CA VAL A 188 -2.23 -7.99 13.37
C VAL A 188 -2.03 -9.48 13.12
N ASP A 189 -3.08 -10.17 12.71
CA ASP A 189 -3.00 -11.63 12.49
C ASP A 189 -2.52 -11.97 11.09
N VAL A 190 -2.95 -11.22 10.08
CA VAL A 190 -2.46 -11.35 8.70
C VAL A 190 -2.26 -9.98 8.09
N THR A 191 -1.05 -9.71 7.60
CA THR A 191 -0.77 -8.54 6.77
C THR A 191 -0.60 -8.95 5.33
N VAL A 192 -1.36 -8.32 4.44
CA VAL A 192 -1.27 -8.53 2.99
C VAL A 192 -0.53 -7.38 2.33
N SER A 193 0.43 -7.68 1.45
CA SER A 193 1.14 -6.64 0.67
C SER A 193 1.59 -7.16 -0.70
N CYS A 194 2.29 -6.31 -1.46
CA CYS A 194 2.83 -6.66 -2.79
C CYS A 194 4.10 -5.89 -3.14
N SER A 195 4.76 -6.31 -4.22
CA SER A 195 6.07 -5.78 -4.65
C SER A 195 6.01 -4.39 -5.28
N GLN A 196 4.97 -4.07 -6.05
CA GLN A 196 4.92 -2.90 -6.95
C GLN A 196 4.47 -1.60 -6.30
N LYS A 197 4.59 -1.47 -4.99
CA LYS A 197 4.19 -0.31 -4.19
C LYS A 197 5.38 0.20 -3.38
N GLY A 198 5.33 0.22 -2.06
CA GLY A 198 6.41 0.71 -1.22
C GLY A 198 7.72 -0.07 -1.31
N PHE A 199 7.68 -1.31 -1.78
CA PHE A 199 8.90 -2.08 -2.11
C PHE A 199 9.58 -1.65 -3.40
N MET A 200 8.99 -0.79 -4.20
CA MET A 200 9.61 -0.20 -5.41
C MET A 200 10.10 -1.23 -6.44
N LEU A 201 9.45 -2.41 -6.52
CA LEU A 201 9.72 -3.42 -7.54
C LEU A 201 8.69 -3.38 -8.68
N PRO A 202 8.96 -4.08 -9.79
CA PRO A 202 7.90 -4.45 -10.72
C PRO A 202 6.82 -5.31 -10.05
N PRO A 203 5.57 -5.35 -10.59
CA PRO A 203 4.57 -6.34 -10.20
C PRO A 203 5.11 -7.77 -10.35
N GLY A 204 4.75 -8.66 -9.43
CA GLY A 204 5.08 -10.08 -9.55
C GLY A 204 5.27 -10.82 -8.22
N LEU A 205 5.28 -10.11 -7.07
CA LEU A 205 5.30 -10.73 -5.76
C LEU A 205 4.13 -10.26 -4.90
N GLY A 206 3.50 -11.22 -4.20
CA GLY A 206 2.53 -10.98 -3.15
C GLY A 206 3.08 -11.48 -1.81
N PHE A 207 2.67 -10.87 -0.70
CA PHE A 207 3.19 -11.16 0.63
C PHE A 207 2.07 -11.38 1.64
N ASN A 208 2.27 -12.37 2.54
CA ASN A 208 1.52 -12.48 3.79
C ASN A 208 2.48 -12.59 4.97
N ALA A 209 2.47 -11.61 5.89
CA ALA A 209 3.01 -11.79 7.23
C ALA A 209 1.90 -12.38 8.11
N ILE A 210 2.24 -13.39 8.92
CA ILE A 210 1.24 -14.17 9.66
C ILE A 210 1.61 -14.32 11.13
N SER A 211 0.62 -14.13 12.03
CA SER A 211 0.74 -14.40 13.45
C SER A 211 0.60 -15.90 13.77
N GLU A 212 1.02 -16.32 14.96
CA GLU A 212 0.76 -17.68 15.44
C GLU A 212 -0.75 -17.99 15.55
N LYS A 213 -1.59 -16.98 15.85
CA LYS A 213 -3.05 -17.13 15.88
C LYS A 213 -3.61 -17.38 14.47
N ALA A 214 -3.13 -16.67 13.45
CA ALA A 214 -3.50 -16.94 12.06
C ALA A 214 -3.03 -18.31 11.60
N ARG A 215 -1.82 -18.71 11.99
CA ARG A 215 -1.30 -20.05 11.72
C ARG A 215 -2.12 -21.16 12.38
N ALA A 216 -2.58 -20.94 13.61
CA ALA A 216 -3.48 -21.90 14.28
C ALA A 216 -4.82 -22.03 13.53
N ALA A 217 -5.38 -20.91 13.03
CA ALA A 217 -6.59 -20.93 12.21
C ALA A 217 -6.36 -21.71 10.89
N ALA A 218 -5.18 -21.55 10.25
CA ALA A 218 -4.83 -22.26 9.02
C ALA A 218 -4.84 -23.78 9.17
N LYS A 219 -4.51 -24.32 10.36
CA LYS A 219 -4.52 -25.75 10.63
C LYS A 219 -5.92 -26.35 10.76
N THR A 220 -6.91 -25.54 11.09
CA THR A 220 -8.27 -26.00 11.38
C THR A 220 -9.29 -25.62 10.32
N ASN A 221 -8.93 -24.72 9.40
CA ASN A 221 -9.81 -24.25 8.37
C ASN A 221 -10.11 -25.36 7.33
N LYS A 222 -11.27 -25.25 6.67
CA LYS A 222 -11.76 -26.27 5.72
C LYS A 222 -11.70 -25.79 4.26
N MET A 223 -11.14 -24.63 3.99
CA MET A 223 -11.01 -24.11 2.64
C MET A 223 -9.99 -24.94 1.86
N PRO A 224 -10.35 -25.50 0.68
CA PRO A 224 -9.38 -26.18 -0.16
C PRO A 224 -8.34 -25.19 -0.67
N ARG A 225 -7.07 -25.56 -0.59
CA ARG A 225 -5.94 -24.76 -1.06
C ARG A 225 -4.78 -25.66 -1.44
N SER A 226 -3.91 -25.19 -2.30
CA SER A 226 -2.68 -25.85 -2.70
C SER A 226 -1.57 -24.82 -2.88
N TYR A 227 -1.60 -24.03 -3.97
CA TYR A 227 -0.57 -23.02 -4.25
C TYR A 227 -0.37 -22.02 -3.12
N TRP A 228 -1.44 -21.65 -2.41
CA TRP A 228 -1.44 -20.68 -1.32
C TRP A 228 -1.19 -21.27 0.06
N ASP A 229 -0.97 -22.58 0.20
CA ASP A 229 -0.88 -23.22 1.52
C ASP A 229 0.36 -22.76 2.29
N TRP A 230 0.15 -22.07 3.42
CA TRP A 230 1.23 -21.56 4.25
C TRP A 230 2.06 -22.66 4.92
N GLU A 231 1.43 -23.79 5.33
CA GLU A 231 2.17 -24.88 5.98
C GLU A 231 3.12 -25.56 5.00
N GLU A 232 2.72 -25.69 3.72
CA GLU A 232 3.62 -26.21 2.68
C GLU A 232 4.79 -25.26 2.37
N MET A 233 4.62 -23.94 2.57
CA MET A 233 5.68 -22.96 2.37
C MET A 233 6.63 -22.86 3.56
N LEU A 234 6.12 -22.97 4.79
CA LEU A 234 6.92 -22.76 6.01
C LEU A 234 8.11 -23.70 6.10
N LYS A 235 7.91 -24.99 5.78
CA LYS A 235 8.98 -25.98 5.88
C LYS A 235 10.16 -25.73 4.95
N PRO A 236 9.99 -25.53 3.64
CA PRO A 236 11.10 -25.18 2.75
C PRO A 236 11.65 -23.76 3.02
N ASN A 237 10.81 -22.78 3.36
CA ASN A 237 11.27 -21.40 3.63
C ASN A 237 12.24 -21.34 4.81
N ALA A 238 12.08 -22.17 5.83
CA ALA A 238 13.01 -22.27 6.96
C ALA A 238 14.46 -22.60 6.52
N ASN A 239 14.62 -23.28 5.38
CA ASN A 239 15.89 -23.64 4.78
C ASN A 239 16.32 -22.72 3.62
N GLY A 240 15.54 -21.68 3.29
CA GLY A 240 15.80 -20.77 2.18
C GLY A 240 15.31 -21.29 0.83
N PHE A 241 14.30 -22.16 0.82
CA PHE A 241 13.74 -22.72 -0.41
C PHE A 241 12.23 -22.46 -0.50
N PHE A 242 11.67 -22.70 -1.67
CA PHE A 242 10.24 -22.61 -1.96
C PHE A 242 9.69 -23.99 -2.35
N PRO A 243 8.39 -24.28 -2.14
CA PRO A 243 7.79 -25.55 -2.57
C PRO A 243 7.66 -25.65 -4.10
N TYR A 244 7.81 -24.56 -4.82
CA TYR A 244 7.75 -24.43 -6.28
C TYR A 244 8.84 -23.49 -6.79
N THR A 245 8.99 -23.35 -8.12
CA THR A 245 9.99 -22.45 -8.72
C THR A 245 9.64 -20.99 -8.41
N PRO A 246 10.50 -20.27 -7.70
CA PRO A 246 10.26 -18.86 -7.35
C PRO A 246 10.68 -17.91 -8.47
N ALA A 247 10.24 -16.65 -8.37
CA ALA A 247 10.62 -15.57 -9.27
C ALA A 247 12.01 -15.01 -8.92
N THR A 248 13.08 -15.75 -9.24
CA THR A 248 14.46 -15.50 -8.78
C THR A 248 14.93 -14.07 -9.03
N ASN A 249 14.71 -13.52 -10.24
CA ASN A 249 15.15 -12.16 -10.57
C ASN A 249 14.42 -11.10 -9.75
N LEU A 250 13.13 -11.30 -9.44
CA LEU A 250 12.41 -10.43 -8.52
C LEU A 250 12.93 -10.53 -7.09
N LEU A 251 13.45 -11.69 -6.65
CA LEU A 251 14.08 -11.80 -5.33
C LEU A 251 15.41 -11.05 -5.24
N TYR A 252 16.19 -10.99 -6.32
CA TYR A 252 17.37 -10.11 -6.38
C TYR A 252 16.96 -8.64 -6.22
N GLY A 253 15.94 -8.20 -6.97
CA GLY A 253 15.41 -6.85 -6.85
C GLY A 253 14.83 -6.58 -5.46
N LEU A 254 14.13 -7.54 -4.86
CA LEU A 254 13.56 -7.40 -3.52
C LEU A 254 14.63 -7.25 -2.45
N ARG A 255 15.73 -8.00 -2.54
CA ARG A 255 16.89 -7.84 -1.66
C ARG A 255 17.44 -6.41 -1.72
N GLU A 256 17.60 -5.86 -2.93
CA GLU A 256 18.10 -4.52 -3.13
C GLU A 256 17.11 -3.44 -2.63
N ALA A 257 15.82 -3.58 -2.94
CA ALA A 257 14.79 -2.66 -2.47
C ALA A 257 14.70 -2.63 -0.94
N ILE A 258 14.79 -3.79 -0.29
CA ILE A 258 14.87 -3.88 1.18
C ILE A 258 16.13 -3.17 1.70
N ALA A 259 17.28 -3.37 1.06
CA ALA A 259 18.52 -2.70 1.44
C ALA A 259 18.37 -1.17 1.37
N MET A 260 17.78 -0.64 0.29
CA MET A 260 17.51 0.80 0.14
C MET A 260 16.60 1.35 1.24
N LEU A 261 15.52 0.65 1.56
CA LEU A 261 14.59 1.07 2.63
C LEU A 261 15.27 1.07 4.01
N LEU A 262 16.12 0.09 4.29
CA LEU A 262 16.84 -0.03 5.56
C LEU A 262 18.04 0.94 5.63
N GLU A 263 18.68 1.28 4.53
CA GLU A 263 19.74 2.30 4.44
C GLU A 263 19.16 3.69 4.76
N GLU A 264 17.99 4.03 4.22
CA GLU A 264 17.28 5.28 4.57
C GLU A 264 16.77 5.24 6.02
N GLY A 265 16.37 4.06 6.49
CA GLY A 265 15.69 3.84 7.76
C GLY A 265 14.18 4.07 7.66
N LEU A 266 13.38 3.13 8.15
CA LEU A 266 11.91 3.16 7.98
C LEU A 266 11.26 4.46 8.50
N GLU A 267 11.71 4.96 9.64
CA GLU A 267 11.18 6.21 10.21
C GLU A 267 11.43 7.42 9.27
N ASN A 268 12.60 7.46 8.62
CA ASN A 268 12.91 8.49 7.63
C ASN A 268 12.08 8.33 6.35
N VAL A 269 11.88 7.07 5.90
CA VAL A 269 10.99 6.77 4.78
C VAL A 269 9.56 7.27 5.07
N PHE A 270 9.03 7.00 6.26
CA PHE A 270 7.69 7.44 6.66
C PHE A 270 7.60 8.97 6.77
N ALA A 271 8.62 9.60 7.35
CA ALA A 271 8.69 11.08 7.46
C ALA A 271 8.74 11.73 6.06
N ARG A 272 9.55 11.20 5.14
CA ARG A 272 9.64 11.66 3.75
C ARG A 272 8.28 11.61 3.05
N HIS A 273 7.59 10.46 3.13
CA HIS A 273 6.27 10.31 2.51
C HIS A 273 5.23 11.28 3.10
N LYS A 274 5.20 11.46 4.44
CA LYS A 274 4.30 12.43 5.09
C LYS A 274 4.58 13.86 4.61
N ARG A 275 5.85 14.25 4.49
CA ARG A 275 6.28 15.56 4.05
C ARG A 275 5.90 15.85 2.59
N LEU A 276 6.18 14.89 1.69
CA LEU A 276 5.81 15.00 0.27
C LEU A 276 4.28 15.07 0.10
N ALA A 277 3.55 14.24 0.84
CA ALA A 277 2.10 14.25 0.82
C ALA A 277 1.50 15.58 1.31
N ALA A 278 2.07 16.19 2.33
CA ALA A 278 1.65 17.51 2.82
C ALA A 278 1.85 18.58 1.74
N ALA A 279 3.00 18.60 1.08
CA ALA A 279 3.29 19.53 -0.02
C ALA A 279 2.34 19.33 -1.21
N ALA A 280 2.03 18.08 -1.57
CA ALA A 280 1.06 17.79 -2.64
C ALA A 280 -0.33 18.35 -2.30
N ARG A 281 -0.81 18.15 -1.07
CA ARG A 281 -2.10 18.71 -0.61
C ARG A 281 -2.10 20.23 -0.52
N THR A 282 -0.97 20.84 -0.14
CA THR A 282 -0.81 22.31 -0.16
C THR A 282 -0.98 22.86 -1.58
N ALA A 283 -0.39 22.22 -2.59
CA ALA A 283 -0.61 22.59 -3.98
C ALA A 283 -2.09 22.48 -4.38
N VAL A 284 -2.74 21.36 -4.05
CA VAL A 284 -4.16 21.11 -4.36
C VAL A 284 -5.06 22.17 -3.72
N ALA A 285 -4.84 22.51 -2.45
CA ALA A 285 -5.58 23.55 -1.75
C ALA A 285 -5.34 24.94 -2.38
N HIS A 286 -4.09 25.23 -2.79
CA HIS A 286 -3.75 26.49 -3.45
C HIS A 286 -4.47 26.63 -4.80
N TRP A 287 -4.56 25.55 -5.59
CA TRP A 287 -5.35 25.52 -6.83
C TRP A 287 -6.85 25.77 -6.60
N GLY A 288 -7.32 25.66 -5.36
CA GLY A 288 -8.74 25.74 -5.01
C GLY A 288 -9.50 24.44 -5.27
N LEU A 289 -8.78 23.33 -5.40
CA LEU A 289 -9.34 22.00 -5.56
C LEU A 289 -9.52 21.29 -4.21
N GLU A 290 -10.43 20.33 -4.15
CA GLU A 290 -10.74 19.56 -2.95
C GLU A 290 -10.05 18.19 -2.96
N VAL A 291 -9.45 17.81 -1.82
CA VAL A 291 -8.98 16.45 -1.57
C VAL A 291 -10.18 15.58 -1.19
N LEU A 292 -10.27 14.38 -1.74
CA LEU A 292 -11.43 13.49 -1.51
C LEU A 292 -11.57 13.10 -0.04
N CYS A 293 -10.48 12.72 0.64
CA CYS A 293 -10.50 12.43 2.08
C CYS A 293 -10.81 13.71 2.88
N GLN A 294 -11.72 13.63 3.85
CA GLN A 294 -12.16 14.80 4.63
C GLN A 294 -11.43 14.95 5.96
N ASN A 295 -10.98 13.84 6.56
CA ASN A 295 -10.33 13.88 7.86
C ASN A 295 -8.80 14.01 7.70
N PRO A 296 -8.17 15.12 8.13
CA PRO A 296 -6.71 15.29 8.03
C PRO A 296 -5.90 14.19 8.74
N ALA A 297 -6.44 13.59 9.80
CA ALA A 297 -5.79 12.48 10.50
C ALA A 297 -5.80 11.15 9.69
N GLU A 298 -6.59 11.10 8.63
CA GLU A 298 -6.76 9.93 7.77
C GLU A 298 -6.20 10.17 6.35
N TYR A 299 -5.52 11.28 6.11
CA TYR A 299 -4.88 11.55 4.82
C TYR A 299 -3.81 10.52 4.50
N SER A 300 -3.89 9.94 3.31
CA SER A 300 -2.86 9.04 2.81
C SER A 300 -1.51 9.75 2.68
N PRO A 301 -0.41 9.18 3.21
CA PRO A 301 0.94 9.70 2.98
C PRO A 301 1.50 9.35 1.60
N VAL A 302 0.85 8.50 0.80
CA VAL A 302 1.41 7.93 -0.43
C VAL A 302 0.67 8.30 -1.70
N LEU A 303 -0.49 8.92 -1.58
CA LEU A 303 -1.24 9.49 -2.70
C LEU A 303 -2.15 10.62 -2.24
N THR A 304 -2.47 11.49 -3.19
CA THR A 304 -3.49 12.53 -3.03
C THR A 304 -4.58 12.31 -4.07
N ALA A 305 -5.80 12.00 -3.63
CA ALA A 305 -6.99 11.88 -4.48
C ALA A 305 -7.68 13.25 -4.54
N VAL A 306 -7.84 13.79 -5.74
CA VAL A 306 -8.32 15.15 -5.98
C VAL A 306 -9.64 15.11 -6.71
N LEU A 307 -10.66 15.78 -6.16
CA LEU A 307 -11.97 15.95 -6.79
C LEU A 307 -11.88 16.98 -7.93
N MET A 308 -12.44 16.62 -9.08
CA MET A 308 -12.62 17.57 -10.17
C MET A 308 -13.80 18.51 -9.88
N PRO A 309 -13.69 19.79 -10.24
CA PRO A 309 -14.81 20.73 -10.12
C PRO A 309 -16.01 20.28 -10.97
N PRO A 310 -17.23 20.66 -10.58
CA PRO A 310 -18.42 20.37 -11.38
C PRO A 310 -18.28 20.79 -12.85
N GLY A 311 -18.74 19.92 -13.76
CA GLY A 311 -18.64 20.16 -15.21
C GLY A 311 -17.31 19.73 -15.84
N HIS A 312 -16.35 19.22 -15.07
CA HIS A 312 -15.06 18.72 -15.58
C HIS A 312 -14.90 17.22 -15.27
N ASP A 313 -14.41 16.49 -16.28
CA ASP A 313 -14.18 15.04 -16.19
C ASP A 313 -12.71 14.73 -15.91
N ALA A 314 -12.45 13.93 -14.86
CA ALA A 314 -11.10 13.58 -14.44
C ALA A 314 -10.33 12.74 -15.46
N ASP A 315 -11.01 11.91 -16.25
CA ASP A 315 -10.34 11.05 -17.22
C ASP A 315 -9.95 11.85 -18.46
N GLN A 316 -10.75 12.84 -18.88
CA GLN A 316 -10.37 13.80 -19.92
C GLN A 316 -9.18 14.66 -19.47
N PHE A 317 -9.19 15.16 -18.24
CA PHE A 317 -8.06 15.88 -17.65
C PHE A 317 -6.77 15.04 -17.68
N ARG A 318 -6.82 13.78 -17.22
CA ARG A 318 -5.66 12.86 -17.22
C ARG A 318 -5.14 12.60 -18.64
N LYS A 319 -6.01 12.52 -19.62
CA LYS A 319 -5.64 12.39 -21.04
C LYS A 319 -4.86 13.60 -21.53
N VAL A 320 -5.30 14.82 -21.19
CA VAL A 320 -4.59 16.06 -21.53
C VAL A 320 -3.20 16.08 -20.88
N VAL A 321 -3.09 15.70 -19.61
CA VAL A 321 -1.78 15.60 -18.90
C VAL A 321 -0.85 14.60 -19.57
N LEU A 322 -1.36 13.42 -19.93
CA LEU A 322 -0.56 12.40 -20.62
C LEU A 322 -0.07 12.89 -21.99
N GLU A 323 -0.95 13.48 -22.79
CA GLU A 323 -0.63 13.93 -24.14
C GLU A 323 0.31 15.14 -24.17
N ARG A 324 0.27 16.01 -23.17
CA ARG A 324 1.12 17.21 -23.10
C ARG A 324 2.42 17.03 -22.38
N SER A 325 2.42 16.29 -21.30
CA SER A 325 3.55 16.20 -20.36
C SER A 325 4.15 14.81 -20.24
N ASN A 326 3.70 13.83 -21.04
CA ASN A 326 4.12 12.42 -20.92
C ASN A 326 4.06 11.92 -19.47
N MET A 327 3.00 12.30 -18.75
CA MET A 327 2.81 11.96 -17.34
C MET A 327 1.49 11.21 -17.13
N SER A 328 1.56 10.05 -16.47
CA SER A 328 0.40 9.28 -16.05
C SER A 328 -0.04 9.67 -14.64
N LEU A 329 -1.32 10.01 -14.49
CA LEU A 329 -1.99 10.18 -13.19
C LEU A 329 -2.98 9.03 -12.96
N GLY A 330 -3.25 8.69 -11.68
CA GLY A 330 -4.22 7.68 -11.33
C GLY A 330 -5.66 8.10 -11.72
N SER A 331 -6.47 7.15 -12.24
CA SER A 331 -7.90 7.36 -12.48
C SER A 331 -8.72 7.26 -11.21
N GLY A 332 -9.89 7.88 -11.16
CA GLY A 332 -10.92 7.50 -10.20
C GLY A 332 -11.37 6.07 -10.43
N LEU A 333 -11.76 5.36 -9.38
CA LEU A 333 -12.21 3.97 -9.44
C LEU A 333 -13.61 3.83 -8.85
N GLY A 334 -14.41 2.89 -9.38
CA GLY A 334 -15.75 2.60 -8.85
C GLY A 334 -16.63 3.85 -8.72
N LYS A 335 -17.11 4.16 -7.52
CA LYS A 335 -18.03 5.30 -7.25
C LYS A 335 -17.44 6.68 -7.59
N VAL A 336 -16.11 6.80 -7.70
CA VAL A 336 -15.41 8.06 -8.01
C VAL A 336 -14.79 8.10 -9.40
N ALA A 337 -15.13 7.15 -10.27
CA ALA A 337 -14.73 7.16 -11.69
C ALA A 337 -15.20 8.44 -12.39
N GLY A 338 -14.34 9.05 -13.21
CA GLY A 338 -14.57 10.32 -13.89
C GLY A 338 -14.63 11.56 -12.99
N LYS A 339 -14.72 11.38 -11.65
CA LYS A 339 -14.83 12.48 -10.68
C LYS A 339 -13.52 12.83 -9.99
N VAL A 340 -12.58 11.89 -9.92
CA VAL A 340 -11.34 12.00 -9.17
C VAL A 340 -10.15 11.62 -10.04
N PHE A 341 -9.09 12.40 -9.97
CA PHE A 341 -7.76 11.95 -10.37
C PHE A 341 -6.86 11.78 -9.15
N ARG A 342 -5.81 10.97 -9.26
CA ARG A 342 -4.92 10.67 -8.14
C ARG A 342 -3.47 10.96 -8.51
N ILE A 343 -2.80 11.69 -7.62
CA ILE A 343 -1.36 11.96 -7.67
C ILE A 343 -0.69 10.95 -6.75
N GLY A 344 0.07 10.00 -7.30
CA GLY A 344 0.89 9.08 -6.51
C GLY A 344 2.20 9.78 -6.11
N HIS A 345 2.62 9.58 -4.85
CA HIS A 345 3.91 10.05 -4.35
C HIS A 345 4.53 9.00 -3.42
N LEU A 346 4.54 7.75 -3.92
CA LEU A 346 4.94 6.57 -3.17
C LEU A 346 6.22 5.95 -3.78
N GLY A 347 7.01 5.28 -2.94
CA GLY A 347 8.22 4.59 -3.35
C GLY A 347 9.41 5.54 -3.52
N GLU A 348 10.10 5.44 -4.64
CA GLU A 348 11.21 6.35 -4.99
C GLU A 348 10.66 7.71 -5.45
N CYS A 349 10.18 8.48 -4.49
CA CYS A 349 9.70 9.83 -4.71
C CYS A 349 10.46 10.81 -3.80
N ASN A 350 10.96 11.89 -4.38
CA ASN A 350 11.63 12.99 -3.69
C ASN A 350 10.98 14.32 -4.07
N GLU A 351 11.53 15.41 -3.54
CA GLU A 351 11.03 16.76 -3.77
C GLU A 351 10.97 17.11 -5.25
N LEU A 352 12.04 16.83 -6.00
CA LEU A 352 12.13 17.20 -7.43
C LEU A 352 11.14 16.39 -8.26
N THR A 353 10.99 15.09 -7.98
CA THR A 353 9.99 14.24 -8.65
C THR A 353 8.58 14.73 -8.37
N LEU A 354 8.27 15.08 -7.10
CA LEU A 354 6.98 15.62 -6.73
C LEU A 354 6.71 16.96 -7.39
N LEU A 355 7.65 17.91 -7.32
CA LEU A 355 7.48 19.23 -7.91
C LEU A 355 7.33 19.17 -9.44
N GLY A 356 8.07 18.28 -10.11
CA GLY A 356 7.88 17.98 -11.54
C GLY A 356 6.47 17.47 -11.84
N ALA A 357 5.95 16.56 -11.02
CA ALA A 357 4.59 16.05 -11.15
C ALA A 357 3.53 17.15 -10.92
N LEU A 358 3.69 17.95 -9.86
CA LEU A 358 2.77 19.06 -9.58
C LEU A 358 2.79 20.12 -10.69
N SER A 359 3.98 20.41 -11.29
CA SER A 359 4.08 21.27 -12.47
C SER A 359 3.29 20.72 -13.65
N GLY A 360 3.38 19.40 -13.91
CA GLY A 360 2.61 18.75 -14.95
C GLY A 360 1.09 18.79 -14.69
N VAL A 361 0.67 18.68 -13.43
CA VAL A 361 -0.73 18.83 -13.03
C VAL A 361 -1.21 20.25 -13.28
N GLU A 362 -0.48 21.28 -12.81
CA GLU A 362 -0.87 22.69 -12.97
C GLU A 362 -0.95 23.11 -14.45
N MET A 363 0.05 22.72 -15.26
CA MET A 363 -0.01 22.92 -16.72
C MET A 363 -1.20 22.19 -17.36
N GLY A 364 -1.53 21.00 -16.87
CA GLY A 364 -2.66 20.21 -17.33
C GLY A 364 -4.01 20.86 -16.99
N LEU A 365 -4.16 21.43 -15.77
CA LEU A 365 -5.35 22.16 -15.35
C LEU A 365 -5.62 23.36 -16.29
N ALA A 366 -4.56 24.16 -16.57
CA ALA A 366 -4.66 25.27 -17.51
C ALA A 366 -5.05 24.79 -18.93
N ALA A 367 -4.40 23.74 -19.41
CA ALA A 367 -4.62 23.22 -20.77
C ALA A 367 -6.00 22.58 -20.97
N ALA A 368 -6.57 21.98 -19.91
CA ALA A 368 -7.90 21.38 -19.92
C ALA A 368 -9.01 22.39 -19.60
N GLY A 369 -8.68 23.66 -19.38
CA GLY A 369 -9.64 24.71 -19.01
C GLY A 369 -10.31 24.49 -17.66
N VAL A 370 -9.65 23.75 -16.74
CA VAL A 370 -10.17 23.52 -15.40
C VAL A 370 -9.96 24.78 -14.56
N PRO A 371 -10.99 25.33 -13.91
CA PRO A 371 -10.85 26.51 -13.06
C PRO A 371 -9.89 26.23 -11.90
N HIS A 372 -8.84 27.01 -11.78
CA HIS A 372 -7.87 26.90 -10.70
C HIS A 372 -7.10 28.20 -10.50
N ARG A 373 -6.49 28.38 -9.33
CA ARG A 373 -5.53 29.46 -9.05
C ARG A 373 -4.13 28.96 -9.37
N SER A 374 -3.37 29.69 -10.19
CA SER A 374 -1.96 29.36 -10.48
C SER A 374 -1.06 29.54 -9.25
N GLY A 375 0.11 28.89 -9.23
CA GLY A 375 1.11 29.01 -8.15
C GLY A 375 1.05 27.91 -7.10
N GLY A 376 0.37 26.81 -7.35
CA GLY A 376 0.33 25.65 -6.44
C GLY A 376 1.69 24.98 -6.29
N VAL A 377 2.51 24.97 -7.33
CA VAL A 377 3.90 24.47 -7.26
C VAL A 377 4.74 25.33 -6.30
N GLU A 378 4.62 26.66 -6.37
CA GLU A 378 5.30 27.57 -5.45
C GLU A 378 4.83 27.35 -4.00
N ALA A 379 3.54 27.14 -3.79
CA ALA A 379 2.99 26.82 -2.48
C ALA A 379 3.56 25.49 -1.93
N ALA A 380 3.74 24.47 -2.79
CA ALA A 380 4.37 23.21 -2.39
C ALA A 380 5.85 23.40 -2.02
N ILE A 381 6.60 24.22 -2.75
CA ILE A 381 8.01 24.56 -2.42
C ILE A 381 8.08 25.16 -1.03
N LYS A 382 7.27 26.18 -0.74
CA LYS A 382 7.23 26.81 0.60
C LYS A 382 6.91 25.79 1.71
N SER A 383 5.94 24.91 1.46
CA SER A 383 5.59 23.83 2.40
C SER A 383 6.77 22.88 2.67
N LEU A 384 7.55 22.54 1.65
CA LEU A 384 8.74 21.67 1.79
C LEU A 384 9.86 22.39 2.57
N GLU A 385 10.08 23.67 2.33
CA GLU A 385 11.08 24.50 3.04
C GLU A 385 10.74 24.61 4.53
N GLU A 386 9.51 24.95 4.88
CA GLU A 386 9.04 25.07 6.28
C GLU A 386 9.23 23.77 7.06
N GLN A 387 8.95 22.63 6.43
CA GLN A 387 9.12 21.30 7.05
C GLN A 387 10.60 20.87 7.15
N SER A 388 11.48 21.38 6.29
CA SER A 388 12.92 21.10 6.32
C SER A 388 13.63 21.81 7.46
N VAL A 389 13.19 23.01 7.83
CA VAL A 389 13.71 23.77 8.98
C VAL A 389 13.40 23.08 10.32
N ALA A 390 12.32 22.29 10.38
CA ALA A 390 11.95 21.53 11.58
C ALA A 390 12.83 20.27 11.78
N ILE A 391 13.57 19.82 10.76
CA ILE A 391 14.54 18.73 10.83
C ILE A 391 15.90 19.35 11.18
N SER A 392 16.28 19.33 12.46
CA SER A 392 17.52 19.89 13.03
C SER A 392 18.78 19.56 12.21
N PRO A 393 19.77 20.50 12.12
CA PRO A 393 20.98 20.38 11.28
C PRO A 393 21.98 19.26 11.65
N SER A 394 21.68 18.37 12.57
CA SER A 394 22.61 17.36 13.08
C SER A 394 22.99 16.24 12.08
N HIS A 395 22.40 16.17 10.90
CA HIS A 395 22.65 15.11 9.91
C HIS A 395 23.33 15.57 8.60
N LEU A 396 23.61 16.86 8.44
CA LEU A 396 24.49 17.31 7.38
C LEU A 396 25.97 17.12 7.76
N LYS A 397 26.42 15.90 7.90
CA LYS A 397 27.84 15.59 7.76
C LYS A 397 28.16 15.70 6.26
N ILE A 398 28.62 16.89 5.86
CA ILE A 398 29.32 17.07 4.58
C ILE A 398 30.47 16.06 4.58
N VAL A 399 30.37 15.04 3.76
CA VAL A 399 31.51 14.19 3.43
C VAL A 399 32.52 15.12 2.76
N LYS A 400 33.51 15.61 3.50
CA LYS A 400 34.69 16.23 2.91
C LYS A 400 35.47 15.13 2.23
N ASN A 401 35.62 15.26 0.93
CA ASN A 401 36.53 14.46 0.08
C ASN A 401 37.96 14.46 0.65
#